data_0e0b7e560f88f5c6a621eb9f9277f6be
#
_entry.id   0e0b7e560f88f5c6a621eb9f9277f6be
#
_cell.length_a   1.000
_cell.length_b   1.000
_cell.length_c   1.000
_cell.angle_alpha   90.00
_cell.angle_beta   90.00
_cell.angle_gamma   90.00
#
_symmetry.space_group_name_H-M   'P 1'
#
loop_
_entity.id
_entity.type
_entity.pdbx_description
1 polymer ?
#
loop_
_entity_poly.entity_id
_entity_poly.type
_entity_poly.pdbx_seq_one_letter_code
_entity_poly.pdbx_strand_id
1 'polypeptide(L)'
;MPCFYYTYTYQHVFLVEFNKRSQYIELEHVYDSVYLNSSSFESALYAAGSLIELLEALVKDEIRNAFAIIRPPGHHAEHDAPMGFCLFNNVAVAVNHCMKKLDVKKTVIVDW
;
A
#
# COMPACT_ATOMS: atom_id res chain seq x y z
N MET A 1 11.78 14.77 -0.85
CA MET A 1 11.52 13.37 -1.25
C MET A 1 10.15 13.29 -1.94
N PRO A 2 10.09 13.41 -3.26
CA PRO A 2 8.82 13.43 -4.00
C PRO A 2 8.29 12.06 -4.41
N CYS A 3 9.11 10.98 -4.32
CA CYS A 3 8.73 9.69 -4.88
C CYS A 3 7.46 9.04 -4.30
N PHE A 4 7.20 9.18 -3.01
CA PHE A 4 6.07 8.48 -2.37
C PHE A 4 4.70 9.10 -2.66
N TYR A 5 4.65 10.37 -3.02
CA TYR A 5 3.39 11.03 -3.38
C TYR A 5 2.90 10.59 -4.76
N TYR A 6 3.85 10.36 -5.67
CA TYR A 6 3.55 9.84 -7.01
C TYR A 6 3.05 8.39 -6.97
N THR A 7 3.62 7.56 -6.10
CA THR A 7 3.24 6.15 -5.98
C THR A 7 1.77 5.97 -5.63
N TYR A 8 1.28 6.69 -4.63
CA TYR A 8 -0.12 6.62 -4.23
C TYR A 8 -1.06 7.11 -5.33
N THR A 9 -0.70 8.20 -6.00
CA THR A 9 -1.52 8.79 -7.07
C THR A 9 -1.54 7.92 -8.32
N TYR A 10 -0.39 7.36 -8.72
CA TYR A 10 -0.31 6.49 -9.89
C TYR A 10 -1.00 5.13 -9.67
N GLN A 11 -0.78 4.51 -8.53
CA GLN A 11 -1.44 3.24 -8.20
C GLN A 11 -2.95 3.41 -8.05
N HIS A 12 -3.41 4.55 -7.54
CA HIS A 12 -4.83 4.86 -7.46
C HIS A 12 -5.45 5.01 -8.86
N VAL A 13 -4.80 5.74 -9.78
CA VAL A 13 -5.25 5.90 -11.16
C VAL A 13 -5.24 4.56 -11.89
N PHE A 14 -4.17 3.79 -11.72
CA PHE A 14 -4.02 2.47 -12.29
C PHE A 14 -5.14 1.51 -11.89
N LEU A 15 -5.55 1.50 -10.63
CA LEU A 15 -6.59 0.58 -10.14
C LEU A 15 -8.03 1.07 -10.42
N VAL A 16 -8.26 2.35 -10.58
CA VAL A 16 -9.58 2.90 -10.93
C VAL A 16 -9.97 2.57 -12.38
N GLU A 17 -9.02 2.42 -13.28
CA GLU A 17 -9.29 2.00 -14.66
C GLU A 17 -9.73 0.53 -14.80
N PHE A 18 -9.58 -0.29 -13.75
CA PHE A 18 -9.80 -1.74 -13.79
C PHE A 18 -11.18 -2.22 -13.33
N ASN A 19 -12.24 -1.69 -13.86
CA ASN A 19 -13.60 -2.10 -13.47
C ASN A 19 -14.24 -3.17 -14.39
N LYS A 20 -13.53 -3.72 -15.38
CA LYS A 20 -14.05 -4.75 -16.28
C LYS A 20 -13.25 -6.05 -16.17
N ARG A 21 -13.95 -7.18 -16.05
CA ARG A 21 -13.36 -8.52 -15.85
C ARG A 21 -12.30 -8.90 -16.93
N SER A 22 -12.48 -8.47 -18.17
CA SER A 22 -11.51 -8.69 -19.24
C SER A 22 -10.17 -7.97 -19.02
N GLN A 23 -10.18 -6.83 -18.33
CA GLN A 23 -8.98 -6.06 -18.03
C GLN A 23 -8.14 -6.69 -16.92
N TYR A 24 -8.76 -7.37 -15.95
CA TYR A 24 -8.01 -8.07 -14.89
C TYR A 24 -7.12 -9.19 -15.45
N ILE A 25 -7.65 -9.96 -16.42
CA ILE A 25 -6.91 -11.09 -17.02
C ILE A 25 -5.72 -10.61 -17.85
N GLU A 26 -5.88 -9.52 -18.60
CA GLU A 26 -4.78 -8.95 -19.40
C GLU A 26 -3.64 -8.47 -18.50
N LEU A 27 -3.95 -7.94 -17.34
CA LEU A 27 -2.95 -7.39 -16.42
C LEU A 27 -2.24 -8.44 -15.57
N GLU A 28 -2.91 -9.53 -15.23
CA GLU A 28 -2.24 -10.67 -14.59
C GLU A 28 -1.11 -11.24 -15.46
N HIS A 29 -1.18 -11.05 -16.79
CA HIS A 29 -0.11 -11.40 -17.72
C HIS A 29 0.99 -10.35 -17.88
N VAL A 30 0.72 -9.10 -17.48
CA VAL A 30 1.67 -7.98 -17.60
C VAL A 30 2.55 -7.86 -16.35
N TYR A 31 1.97 -8.16 -15.17
CA TYR A 31 2.66 -8.00 -13.89
C TYR A 31 3.06 -9.33 -13.27
N ASP A 32 4.28 -9.38 -12.73
CA ASP A 32 4.80 -10.58 -12.12
C ASP A 32 4.06 -10.94 -10.83
N SER A 33 3.48 -12.13 -10.81
CA SER A 33 2.82 -12.72 -9.65
C SER A 33 1.72 -11.83 -9.03
N VAL A 34 0.92 -11.18 -9.87
CA VAL A 34 -0.23 -10.36 -9.44
C VAL A 34 -1.53 -11.05 -9.83
N TYR A 35 -2.45 -11.15 -8.88
CA TYR A 35 -3.82 -11.62 -9.09
C TYR A 35 -4.81 -10.49 -8.80
N LEU A 36 -5.74 -10.25 -9.69
CA LEU A 36 -6.72 -9.17 -9.61
C LEU A 36 -8.16 -9.67 -9.74
N ASN A 37 -9.05 -9.10 -8.95
CA ASN A 37 -10.49 -9.27 -9.05
C ASN A 37 -11.23 -7.97 -8.69
N SER A 38 -12.54 -7.97 -8.74
CA SER A 38 -13.37 -6.80 -8.46
C SER A 38 -13.18 -6.19 -7.06
N SER A 39 -12.67 -6.95 -6.09
CA SER A 39 -12.44 -6.50 -4.71
C SER A 39 -10.98 -6.18 -4.41
N SER A 40 -10.06 -6.39 -5.35
CA SER A 40 -8.62 -6.21 -5.12
C SER A 40 -8.26 -4.78 -4.73
N PHE A 41 -8.86 -3.80 -5.39
CA PHE A 41 -8.63 -2.38 -5.07
C PHE A 41 -9.10 -2.02 -3.67
N GLU A 42 -10.33 -2.39 -3.33
CA GLU A 42 -10.89 -2.13 -2.02
C GLU A 42 -10.08 -2.83 -0.91
N SER A 43 -9.69 -4.08 -1.12
CA SER A 43 -8.83 -4.82 -0.20
C SER A 43 -7.47 -4.14 0.01
N ALA A 44 -6.88 -3.61 -1.05
CA ALA A 44 -5.61 -2.88 -0.97
C ALA A 44 -5.75 -1.56 -0.19
N LEU A 45 -6.87 -0.84 -0.34
CA LEU A 45 -7.18 0.36 0.45
C LEU A 45 -7.34 0.03 1.93
N TYR A 46 -8.07 -1.05 2.26
CA TYR A 46 -8.21 -1.50 3.65
C TYR A 46 -6.87 -1.90 4.26
N ALA A 47 -6.03 -2.62 3.52
CA ALA A 47 -4.71 -3.01 4.01
C ALA A 47 -3.83 -1.79 4.34
N ALA A 48 -3.74 -0.84 3.42
CA ALA A 48 -2.96 0.38 3.64
C ALA A 48 -3.57 1.26 4.75
N GLY A 49 -4.90 1.43 4.75
CA GLY A 49 -5.63 2.22 5.76
C GLY A 49 -5.49 1.65 7.17
N SER A 50 -5.61 0.33 7.34
CA SER A 50 -5.42 -0.32 8.63
C SER A 50 -4.02 -0.10 9.20
N LEU A 51 -2.99 -0.13 8.35
CA LEU A 51 -1.63 0.14 8.80
C LEU A 51 -1.43 1.62 9.16
N ILE A 52 -2.08 2.55 8.45
CA ILE A 52 -2.06 3.98 8.80
C ILE A 52 -2.67 4.19 10.18
N GLU A 53 -3.87 3.68 10.44
CA GLU A 53 -4.55 3.82 11.75
C GLU A 53 -3.71 3.24 12.89
N LEU A 54 -3.09 2.08 12.66
CA LEU A 54 -2.23 1.43 13.63
C LEU A 54 -0.98 2.27 13.94
N LEU A 55 -0.33 2.85 12.93
CA LEU A 55 0.82 3.74 13.15
C LEU A 55 0.41 5.06 13.77
N GLU A 56 -0.78 5.60 13.48
CA GLU A 56 -1.31 6.78 14.17
C GLU A 56 -1.45 6.53 15.67
N ALA A 57 -2.03 5.40 16.08
CA ALA A 57 -2.18 5.03 17.47
C ALA A 57 -0.82 4.90 18.19
N LEU A 58 0.19 4.35 17.50
CA LEU A 58 1.56 4.29 18.01
C LEU A 58 2.18 5.69 18.20
N VAL A 59 2.04 6.57 17.22
CA VAL A 59 2.61 7.93 17.26
C VAL A 59 1.91 8.79 18.31
N LYS A 60 0.61 8.55 18.55
CA LYS A 60 -0.17 9.23 19.60
C LYS A 60 0.05 8.65 21.01
N ASP A 61 0.93 7.66 21.16
CA ASP A 61 1.19 6.99 22.45
C ASP A 61 -0.03 6.24 23.03
N GLU A 62 -1.03 5.94 22.20
CA GLU A 62 -2.21 5.15 22.61
C GLU A 62 -1.86 3.67 22.81
N ILE A 63 -0.88 3.17 22.05
CA ILE A 63 -0.34 1.82 22.15
C ILE A 63 1.20 1.87 22.06
N ARG A 64 1.89 0.86 22.63
CA ARG A 64 3.38 0.83 22.67
C ARG A 64 4.00 0.02 21.54
N ASN A 65 3.31 -0.99 21.07
CA ASN A 65 3.71 -1.84 19.96
C ASN A 65 2.47 -2.38 19.28
N ALA A 66 2.63 -2.87 18.06
CA ALA A 66 1.51 -3.36 17.29
C ALA A 66 1.95 -4.42 16.28
N PHE A 67 0.99 -5.20 15.82
CA PHE A 67 1.17 -6.21 14.79
C PHE A 67 0.03 -6.12 13.78
N ALA A 68 0.34 -5.94 12.49
CA ALA A 68 -0.64 -5.86 11.42
C ALA A 68 -0.69 -7.17 10.62
N ILE A 69 -1.87 -7.79 10.58
CA ILE A 69 -2.16 -8.95 9.70
C ILE A 69 -3.06 -8.44 8.58
N ILE A 70 -2.46 -8.04 7.48
CA ILE A 70 -3.15 -7.38 6.37
C ILE A 70 -2.92 -8.09 5.03
N ARG A 71 -3.90 -8.02 4.16
CA ARG A 71 -3.83 -8.49 2.76
C ARG A 71 -4.58 -7.51 1.86
N PRO A 72 -4.02 -7.29 0.60
CA PRO A 72 -2.78 -7.83 0.06
C PRO A 72 -1.53 -7.32 0.78
N PRO A 73 -0.37 -8.00 0.63
CA PRO A 73 0.92 -7.52 1.13
C PRO A 73 1.35 -6.27 0.36
N GLY A 74 2.51 -5.67 0.72
CA GLY A 74 2.86 -4.37 0.15
C GLY A 74 4.33 -4.18 -0.25
N HIS A 75 5.26 -4.94 0.33
CA HIS A 75 6.69 -4.63 0.25
C HIS A 75 7.31 -4.81 -1.15
N HIS A 76 6.71 -5.64 -2.01
CA HIS A 76 7.16 -5.80 -3.39
C HIS A 76 6.61 -4.74 -4.35
N ALA A 77 5.56 -3.99 -3.99
CA ALA A 77 5.01 -2.97 -4.89
C ALA A 77 6.02 -1.85 -5.12
N GLU A 78 6.27 -1.56 -6.39
CA GLU A 78 7.15 -0.49 -6.84
C GLU A 78 6.42 0.86 -6.87
N HIS A 79 7.10 1.93 -7.32
CA HIS A 79 6.50 3.27 -7.32
C HIS A 79 5.37 3.41 -8.35
N ASP A 80 5.37 2.63 -9.41
CA ASP A 80 4.43 2.68 -10.54
C ASP A 80 3.94 1.32 -11.01
N ALA A 81 4.29 0.23 -10.30
CA ALA A 81 3.91 -1.11 -10.69
C ALA A 81 3.59 -2.02 -9.50
N PRO A 82 2.50 -2.80 -9.56
CA PRO A 82 2.26 -3.90 -8.65
C PRO A 82 3.22 -5.05 -8.96
N MET A 83 3.62 -5.80 -7.92
CA MET A 83 4.49 -6.96 -8.06
C MET A 83 4.34 -7.89 -6.86
N GLY A 84 4.55 -9.21 -7.06
CA GLY A 84 4.65 -10.18 -5.97
C GLY A 84 3.47 -10.15 -4.99
N PHE A 85 2.24 -10.23 -5.50
CA PHE A 85 0.97 -10.11 -4.77
C PHE A 85 0.69 -8.73 -4.16
N CYS A 86 1.60 -7.76 -4.29
CA CYS A 86 1.49 -6.43 -3.71
C CYS A 86 0.89 -5.44 -4.72
N LEU A 87 -0.13 -4.70 -4.30
CA LEU A 87 -0.77 -3.64 -5.09
C LEU A 87 -0.29 -2.25 -4.66
N PHE A 88 -0.27 -1.99 -3.35
CA PHE A 88 0.32 -0.80 -2.75
C PHE A 88 1.46 -1.20 -1.83
N ASN A 89 2.49 -0.38 -1.74
CA ASN A 89 3.47 -0.52 -0.67
C ASN A 89 2.90 0.04 0.64
N ASN A 90 2.18 -0.81 1.38
CA ASN A 90 1.44 -0.43 2.58
C ASN A 90 2.34 0.27 3.61
N VAL A 91 3.57 -0.24 3.80
CA VAL A 91 4.53 0.31 4.77
C VAL A 91 5.00 1.69 4.33
N ALA A 92 5.38 1.85 3.07
CA ALA A 92 5.82 3.15 2.55
C ALA A 92 4.70 4.21 2.62
N VAL A 93 3.46 3.82 2.29
CA VAL A 93 2.27 4.69 2.39
C VAL A 93 2.04 5.15 3.83
N ALA A 94 2.04 4.21 4.78
CA ALA A 94 1.77 4.51 6.19
C ALA A 94 2.89 5.34 6.83
N VAL A 95 4.15 5.05 6.55
CA VAL A 95 5.30 5.85 7.02
C VAL A 95 5.25 7.27 6.45
N ASN A 96 4.97 7.42 5.15
CA ASN A 96 4.84 8.74 4.54
C ASN A 96 3.69 9.55 5.16
N HIS A 97 2.58 8.91 5.49
CA HIS A 97 1.48 9.55 6.22
C HIS A 97 1.96 10.07 7.59
N CYS A 98 2.63 9.24 8.39
CA CYS A 98 3.15 9.64 9.71
C CYS A 98 4.15 10.81 9.60
N MET A 99 5.04 10.78 8.62
CA MET A 99 6.01 11.86 8.40
C MET A 99 5.35 13.18 8.00
N LYS A 100 4.29 13.12 7.16
CA LYS A 100 3.64 14.34 6.64
C LYS A 100 2.55 14.89 7.55
N LYS A 101 1.83 14.03 8.24
CA LYS A 101 0.65 14.41 9.01
C LYS A 101 0.88 14.45 10.52
N LEU A 102 1.83 13.66 11.03
CA LEU A 102 2.09 13.49 12.45
C LEU A 102 3.49 13.97 12.88
N ASP A 103 4.21 14.63 11.98
CA ASP A 103 5.53 15.23 12.23
C ASP A 103 6.61 14.24 12.68
N VAL A 104 6.47 12.96 12.31
CA VAL A 104 7.50 11.95 12.58
C VAL A 104 8.75 12.26 11.76
N LYS A 105 9.89 12.44 12.41
CA LYS A 105 11.13 12.90 11.77
C LYS A 105 12.02 11.77 11.27
N LYS A 106 11.95 10.61 11.91
CA LYS A 106 12.82 9.47 11.60
C LYS A 106 12.02 8.17 11.72
N THR A 107 12.18 7.30 10.75
CA THR A 107 11.60 5.96 10.74
C THR A 107 12.64 4.97 10.23
N VAL A 108 12.71 3.80 10.82
CA VAL A 108 13.51 2.68 10.33
C VAL A 108 12.55 1.59 9.88
N ILE A 109 12.75 1.09 8.66
CA ILE A 109 12.05 -0.07 8.12
C ILE A 109 13.07 -1.19 7.98
N VAL A 110 12.75 -2.38 8.48
CA VAL A 110 13.56 -3.58 8.33
C VAL A 110 12.71 -4.60 7.60
N ASP A 111 13.17 -5.02 6.43
CA ASP A 111 12.55 -6.02 5.58
C ASP A 111 13.58 -7.13 5.31
N TRP A 112 13.32 -8.39 5.78
CA TRP A 112 14.24 -9.51 5.69
C TRP A 112 13.65 -10.72 4.96
#